data_c5a7bfa3b02ff5f9eebe21795a4025a2
#
_entry.id   c5a7bfa3b02ff5f9eebe21795a4025a2
#
_cell.length_a   1.000
_cell.length_b   1.000
_cell.length_c   1.000
_cell.angle_alpha   90.00
_cell.angle_beta   90.00
_cell.angle_gamma   90.00
#
_symmetry.space_group_name_H-M   'P 1'
#
loop_
_entity.id
_entity.type
_entity.pdbx_description
1 polymer ?
#
loop_
_entity_poly.entity_id
_entity_poly.type
_entity_poly.pdbx_seq_one_letter_code
_entity_poly.pdbx_strand_id
1 'polypeptide(L)'
;MADLAAAHPGQVTLLGYNYLRSPAFQAARALVADRVIGQPLAFRGVYDEDYSADPTLPWSWRMTHQGGGLGALGDLGCHLVSVMVALMGPVAELTAMTQIAVPTRPSPEGPRAVENEDSALALIRFASGAQGSFATSRVARGRKCRLQWEIHGSNGTLVFDQENMNELWVHRGGDAGFTRHLTGPEQPDFAAFCPAPGHGFGFNEQKVVECRDLIRAIQGTAPCGPDFAAGLTIERIIHAMATSNGRPVTLEAAHEDA
;
A
#
# COMPACT_ATOMS: atom_id res chain seq x y z
N MET A 1 19.15 -5.59 -5.42
CA MET A 1 19.02 -4.14 -5.73
C MET A 1 19.32 -3.28 -4.49
N ALA A 2 18.77 -3.59 -3.31
CA ALA A 2 19.08 -2.84 -2.09
C ALA A 2 20.59 -2.82 -1.76
N ASP A 3 21.26 -3.97 -1.78
CA ASP A 3 22.70 -4.07 -1.53
C ASP A 3 23.54 -3.27 -2.56
N LEU A 4 23.11 -3.29 -3.83
CA LEU A 4 23.76 -2.50 -4.88
C LEU A 4 23.55 -0.99 -4.64
N ALA A 5 22.35 -0.58 -4.23
CA ALA A 5 22.10 0.82 -3.89
C ALA A 5 22.91 1.26 -2.67
N ALA A 6 23.02 0.41 -1.64
CA ALA A 6 23.88 0.69 -0.47
C ALA A 6 25.37 0.83 -0.82
N ALA A 7 25.84 0.07 -1.82
CA ALA A 7 27.21 0.19 -2.33
C ALA A 7 27.44 1.48 -3.18
N HIS A 8 26.37 2.16 -3.57
CA HIS A 8 26.42 3.38 -4.39
C HIS A 8 25.59 4.52 -3.77
N PRO A 9 25.97 5.04 -2.58
CA PRO A 9 25.14 6.01 -1.82
C PRO A 9 24.95 7.35 -2.53
N GLY A 10 25.71 7.64 -3.58
CA GLY A 10 25.50 8.81 -4.43
C GLY A 10 24.40 8.67 -5.49
N GLN A 11 23.80 7.48 -5.62
CA GLN A 11 22.71 7.24 -6.56
C GLN A 11 21.36 7.31 -5.85
N VAL A 12 20.46 8.10 -6.43
CA VAL A 12 19.09 8.19 -5.94
C VAL A 12 18.29 6.98 -6.42
N THR A 13 17.57 6.33 -5.49
CA THR A 13 16.63 5.25 -5.81
C THR A 13 15.24 5.62 -5.34
N LEU A 14 14.21 5.29 -6.14
CA LEU A 14 12.81 5.54 -5.82
C LEU A 14 11.95 4.39 -6.33
N LEU A 15 11.01 3.95 -5.51
CA LEU A 15 9.96 3.02 -5.89
C LEU A 15 8.64 3.74 -6.12
N GLY A 16 7.90 3.33 -7.13
CA GLY A 16 6.67 3.96 -7.59
C GLY A 16 5.44 3.71 -6.71
N TYR A 17 5.54 3.90 -5.38
CA TYR A 17 4.41 3.82 -4.46
C TYR A 17 3.66 5.16 -4.38
N ASN A 18 3.07 5.55 -5.51
CA ASN A 18 2.43 6.86 -5.69
C ASN A 18 1.30 7.18 -4.71
N TYR A 19 0.59 6.19 -4.17
CA TYR A 19 -0.48 6.42 -3.19
C TYR A 19 0.01 7.09 -1.90
N LEU A 20 1.30 6.99 -1.58
CA LEU A 20 1.93 7.76 -0.52
C LEU A 20 1.96 9.28 -0.80
N ARG A 21 1.70 9.70 -2.04
CA ARG A 21 1.60 11.12 -2.45
C ARG A 21 0.18 11.67 -2.38
N SER A 22 -0.82 10.82 -2.10
CA SER A 22 -2.21 11.28 -1.92
C SER A 22 -2.29 12.33 -0.82
N PRO A 23 -2.96 13.48 -1.06
CA PRO A 23 -3.17 14.50 -0.02
C PRO A 23 -3.89 13.95 1.22
N ALA A 24 -4.86 13.04 1.03
CA ALA A 24 -5.55 12.39 2.14
C ALA A 24 -4.62 11.48 2.96
N PHE A 25 -3.72 10.74 2.29
CA PHE A 25 -2.69 9.95 2.99
C PHE A 25 -1.73 10.86 3.76
N GLN A 26 -1.27 11.97 3.17
CA GLN A 26 -0.38 12.93 3.84
C GLN A 26 -1.05 13.57 5.07
N ALA A 27 -2.35 13.92 4.96
CA ALA A 27 -3.13 14.39 6.09
C ALA A 27 -3.23 13.33 7.20
N ALA A 28 -3.52 12.08 6.84
CA ALA A 28 -3.58 10.98 7.80
C ALA A 28 -2.23 10.76 8.50
N ARG A 29 -1.12 10.79 7.75
CA ARG A 29 0.22 10.65 8.30
C ARG A 29 0.54 11.75 9.32
N ALA A 30 0.18 13.00 9.03
CA ALA A 30 0.32 14.10 9.97
C ALA A 30 -0.52 13.88 11.23
N LEU A 31 -1.79 13.49 11.10
CA LEU A 31 -2.68 13.22 12.24
C LEU A 31 -2.18 12.07 13.13
N VAL A 32 -1.56 11.05 12.55
CA VAL A 32 -0.91 9.95 13.29
C VAL A 32 0.35 10.45 14.01
N ALA A 33 1.21 11.20 13.33
CA ALA A 33 2.44 11.77 13.89
C ALA A 33 2.15 12.72 15.06
N ASP A 34 1.14 13.58 14.91
CA ASP A 34 0.69 14.54 15.93
C ASP A 34 -0.14 13.89 17.04
N ARG A 35 -0.30 12.56 17.02
CA ARG A 35 -1.08 11.77 17.98
C ARG A 35 -2.53 12.22 18.17
N VAL A 36 -3.15 12.78 17.14
CA VAL A 36 -4.55 13.25 17.18
C VAL A 36 -5.51 12.08 17.49
N ILE A 37 -5.22 10.90 16.94
CA ILE A 37 -5.97 9.66 17.24
C ILE A 37 -5.37 8.88 18.43
N GLY A 38 -4.39 9.45 19.16
CA GLY A 38 -3.65 8.76 20.21
C GLY A 38 -2.66 7.73 19.65
N GLN A 39 -2.38 6.68 20.43
CA GLN A 39 -1.52 5.58 19.99
C GLN A 39 -2.28 4.69 19.00
N PRO A 40 -1.75 4.38 17.81
CA PRO A 40 -2.35 3.39 16.92
C PRO A 40 -2.43 2.00 17.59
N LEU A 41 -3.61 1.40 17.58
CA LEU A 41 -3.92 0.11 18.21
C LEU A 41 -4.24 -0.97 17.19
N ALA A 42 -4.90 -0.60 16.08
CA ALA A 42 -5.24 -1.54 15.03
C ALA A 42 -5.25 -0.89 13.65
N PHE A 43 -4.92 -1.70 12.63
CA PHE A 43 -5.03 -1.38 11.21
C PHE A 43 -5.93 -2.39 10.51
N ARG A 44 -6.79 -1.93 9.62
CA ARG A 44 -7.56 -2.77 8.70
C ARG A 44 -7.36 -2.24 7.30
N GLY A 45 -6.91 -3.09 6.40
CA GLY A 45 -6.64 -2.65 5.03
C GLY A 45 -7.09 -3.67 3.99
N VAL A 46 -7.55 -3.15 2.86
CA VAL A 46 -7.90 -3.94 1.68
C VAL A 46 -7.44 -3.23 0.42
N TYR A 47 -6.93 -3.99 -0.57
CA TYR A 47 -6.75 -3.50 -1.92
C TYR A 47 -7.36 -4.48 -2.92
N ASP A 48 -8.51 -4.14 -3.44
CA ASP A 48 -9.32 -4.95 -4.34
C ASP A 48 -9.45 -4.31 -5.71
N GLU A 49 -9.32 -5.14 -6.73
CA GLU A 49 -9.59 -4.85 -8.13
C GLU A 49 -10.29 -6.04 -8.80
N ASP A 50 -10.89 -5.84 -9.98
CA ASP A 50 -11.54 -6.92 -10.71
C ASP A 50 -10.97 -7.16 -12.12
N TYR A 51 -9.82 -6.55 -12.45
CA TYR A 51 -9.25 -6.64 -13.80
C TYR A 51 -8.93 -8.07 -14.25
N SER A 52 -8.79 -9.00 -13.31
CA SER A 52 -8.52 -10.41 -13.57
C SER A 52 -9.72 -11.34 -13.27
N ALA A 53 -10.90 -10.78 -13.01
CA ALA A 53 -12.07 -11.53 -12.56
C ALA A 53 -12.76 -12.34 -13.67
N ASP A 54 -12.60 -11.96 -14.95
CA ASP A 54 -13.16 -12.71 -16.07
C ASP A 54 -12.29 -13.93 -16.39
N PRO A 55 -12.80 -15.18 -16.23
CA PRO A 55 -12.03 -16.39 -16.50
C PRO A 55 -11.69 -16.57 -17.98
N THR A 56 -12.36 -15.85 -18.89
CA THR A 56 -12.12 -15.92 -20.34
C THR A 56 -10.97 -15.04 -20.81
N LEU A 57 -10.41 -14.19 -19.93
CA LEU A 57 -9.22 -13.38 -20.25
C LEU A 57 -8.07 -14.28 -20.68
N PRO A 58 -7.33 -13.92 -21.74
CA PRO A 58 -6.24 -14.72 -22.24
C PRO A 58 -5.10 -14.84 -21.23
N TRP A 59 -4.47 -15.98 -21.21
CA TRP A 59 -3.25 -16.21 -20.43
C TRP A 59 -2.16 -15.21 -20.85
N SER A 60 -1.40 -14.71 -19.87
CA SER A 60 -0.27 -13.83 -20.10
C SER A 60 0.92 -14.20 -19.18
N TRP A 61 2.08 -13.65 -19.48
CA TRP A 61 3.30 -13.82 -18.68
C TRP A 61 3.13 -13.43 -17.20
N ARG A 62 2.19 -12.51 -16.90
CA ARG A 62 1.87 -12.09 -15.53
C ARG A 62 1.34 -13.19 -14.63
N MET A 63 0.97 -14.34 -15.21
CA MET A 63 0.37 -15.48 -14.50
C MET A 63 1.39 -16.54 -14.10
N THR A 64 2.68 -16.27 -14.33
CA THR A 64 3.78 -17.19 -13.94
C THR A 64 4.64 -16.54 -12.87
N HIS A 65 5.21 -17.36 -11.98
CA HIS A 65 6.20 -16.88 -11.01
C HIS A 65 7.45 -16.31 -11.70
N GLN A 66 7.88 -16.91 -12.81
CA GLN A 66 9.07 -16.44 -13.54
C GLN A 66 8.86 -15.07 -14.18
N GLY A 67 7.70 -14.79 -14.76
CA GLY A 67 7.42 -13.55 -15.47
C GLY A 67 6.80 -12.48 -14.55
N GLY A 68 5.71 -12.84 -13.87
CA GLY A 68 4.89 -11.94 -13.06
C GLY A 68 5.26 -11.88 -11.58
N GLY A 69 6.12 -12.78 -11.10
CA GLY A 69 6.41 -12.88 -9.65
C GLY A 69 5.16 -13.31 -8.86
N LEU A 70 4.88 -12.60 -7.77
CA LEU A 70 3.63 -12.75 -7.04
C LEU A 70 2.46 -12.13 -7.83
N GLY A 71 1.25 -12.65 -7.60
CA GLY A 71 0.04 -12.18 -8.25
C GLY A 71 -0.53 -10.90 -7.62
N ALA A 72 -1.67 -11.02 -6.93
CA ALA A 72 -2.31 -9.89 -6.25
C ALA A 72 -1.43 -9.28 -5.14
N LEU A 73 -0.62 -10.07 -4.45
CA LEU A 73 0.34 -9.58 -3.45
C LEU A 73 1.38 -8.65 -4.07
N GLY A 74 1.97 -9.05 -5.22
CA GLY A 74 3.01 -8.27 -5.90
C GLY A 74 2.47 -7.03 -6.58
N ASP A 75 1.29 -7.10 -7.20
CA ASP A 75 0.71 -6.01 -8.00
C ASP A 75 -0.07 -4.99 -7.14
N LEU A 76 -0.88 -5.46 -6.21
CA LEU A 76 -1.75 -4.65 -5.36
C LEU A 76 -1.26 -4.61 -3.91
N GLY A 77 -0.92 -5.77 -3.37
CA GLY A 77 -0.56 -5.93 -1.96
C GLY A 77 0.63 -5.08 -1.54
N CYS A 78 1.64 -4.92 -2.40
CA CYS A 78 2.80 -4.09 -2.13
C CYS A 78 2.43 -2.62 -1.87
N HIS A 79 1.44 -2.07 -2.56
CA HIS A 79 0.93 -0.73 -2.32
C HIS A 79 0.23 -0.60 -0.96
N LEU A 80 -0.63 -1.57 -0.60
CA LEU A 80 -1.28 -1.57 0.71
C LEU A 80 -0.26 -1.72 1.84
N VAL A 81 0.75 -2.59 1.66
CA VAL A 81 1.85 -2.74 2.63
C VAL A 81 2.66 -1.45 2.76
N SER A 82 2.93 -0.72 1.66
CA SER A 82 3.64 0.56 1.71
C SER A 82 2.91 1.59 2.58
N VAL A 83 1.58 1.71 2.42
CA VAL A 83 0.72 2.56 3.26
C VAL A 83 0.71 2.09 4.71
N MET A 84 0.51 0.79 4.93
CA MET A 84 0.44 0.18 6.24
C MET A 84 1.72 0.40 7.07
N VAL A 85 2.88 0.14 6.49
CA VAL A 85 4.17 0.32 7.17
C VAL A 85 4.44 1.81 7.44
N ALA A 86 4.10 2.70 6.51
CA ALA A 86 4.29 4.14 6.69
C ALA A 86 3.42 4.74 7.80
N LEU A 87 2.28 4.13 8.15
CA LEU A 87 1.36 4.61 9.17
C LEU A 87 1.50 3.89 10.52
N MET A 88 1.84 2.58 10.50
CA MET A 88 1.83 1.72 11.67
C MET A 88 3.23 1.31 12.16
N GLY A 89 4.26 1.52 11.31
CA GLY A 89 5.62 1.06 11.58
C GLY A 89 5.87 -0.41 11.21
N PRO A 90 6.97 -0.99 11.70
CA PRO A 90 7.43 -2.32 11.29
C PRO A 90 6.45 -3.45 11.67
N VAL A 91 6.35 -4.45 10.80
CA VAL A 91 5.65 -5.71 11.05
C VAL A 91 6.58 -6.66 11.77
N ALA A 92 6.14 -7.25 12.89
CA ALA A 92 6.91 -8.23 13.66
C ALA A 92 6.54 -9.69 13.31
N GLU A 93 5.25 -9.94 13.07
CA GLU A 93 4.73 -11.28 12.80
C GLU A 93 3.49 -11.20 11.92
N LEU A 94 3.30 -12.18 11.07
CA LEU A 94 2.07 -12.32 10.30
C LEU A 94 1.68 -13.79 10.08
N THR A 95 0.40 -14.00 9.77
CA THR A 95 -0.14 -15.27 9.28
C THR A 95 -1.01 -14.95 8.06
N ALA A 96 -0.82 -15.66 6.95
CA ALA A 96 -1.54 -15.38 5.72
C ALA A 96 -1.97 -16.64 4.97
N MET A 97 -3.01 -16.51 4.15
CA MET A 97 -3.49 -17.48 3.20
C MET A 97 -3.62 -16.84 1.83
N THR A 98 -3.27 -17.56 0.79
CA THR A 98 -3.41 -17.14 -0.60
C THR A 98 -4.35 -18.08 -1.36
N GLN A 99 -4.93 -17.59 -2.47
CA GLN A 99 -5.82 -18.36 -3.31
C GLN A 99 -5.58 -18.06 -4.79
N ILE A 100 -5.53 -19.12 -5.62
CA ILE A 100 -5.70 -19.02 -7.08
C ILE A 100 -7.16 -19.32 -7.38
N ALA A 101 -7.95 -18.30 -7.67
CA ALA A 101 -9.39 -18.42 -7.91
C ALA A 101 -9.70 -18.89 -9.34
N VAL A 102 -8.84 -18.51 -10.31
CA VAL A 102 -8.94 -18.91 -11.72
C VAL A 102 -7.70 -19.74 -12.09
N PRO A 103 -7.72 -21.05 -11.89
CA PRO A 103 -6.53 -21.90 -11.98
C PRO A 103 -5.98 -22.08 -13.40
N THR A 104 -6.78 -21.83 -14.43
CA THR A 104 -6.36 -21.91 -15.83
C THR A 104 -6.96 -20.78 -16.65
N ARG A 105 -6.25 -20.36 -17.70
CA ARG A 105 -6.74 -19.38 -18.65
C ARG A 105 -6.52 -19.83 -20.09
N PRO A 106 -7.36 -19.37 -21.05
CA PRO A 106 -7.22 -19.72 -22.45
C PRO A 106 -5.92 -19.18 -23.04
N SER A 107 -5.28 -19.99 -23.88
CA SER A 107 -4.16 -19.57 -24.75
C SER A 107 -4.35 -20.18 -26.15
N PRO A 108 -3.62 -19.73 -27.17
CA PRO A 108 -3.69 -20.30 -28.52
C PRO A 108 -3.40 -21.81 -28.56
N GLU A 109 -2.57 -22.32 -27.64
CA GLU A 109 -2.21 -23.72 -27.53
C GLU A 109 -3.13 -24.55 -26.62
N GLY A 110 -4.19 -23.93 -26.08
CA GLY A 110 -5.11 -24.51 -25.11
C GLY A 110 -5.00 -23.87 -23.73
N PRO A 111 -5.77 -24.36 -22.73
CA PRO A 111 -5.74 -23.80 -21.38
C PRO A 111 -4.35 -23.93 -20.73
N ARG A 112 -3.84 -22.85 -20.15
CA ARG A 112 -2.56 -22.79 -19.42
C ARG A 112 -2.79 -22.48 -17.94
N ALA A 113 -1.96 -23.06 -17.08
CA ALA A 113 -2.02 -22.87 -15.64
C ALA A 113 -1.69 -21.42 -15.24
N VAL A 114 -2.37 -20.94 -14.19
CA VAL A 114 -2.03 -19.75 -13.43
C VAL A 114 -1.25 -20.21 -12.21
N GLU A 115 -0.06 -19.66 -12.00
CA GLU A 115 0.88 -20.11 -10.95
C GLU A 115 0.84 -19.22 -9.71
N ASN A 116 0.49 -17.92 -9.86
CA ASN A 116 0.50 -16.94 -8.79
C ASN A 116 -0.92 -16.59 -8.31
N GLU A 117 -1.00 -16.12 -7.08
CA GLU A 117 -2.26 -15.91 -6.36
C GLU A 117 -3.12 -14.77 -6.93
N ASP A 118 -4.44 -15.00 -6.94
CA ASP A 118 -5.46 -14.02 -7.27
C ASP A 118 -5.90 -13.21 -6.05
N SER A 119 -5.72 -13.75 -4.85
CA SER A 119 -6.06 -13.08 -3.60
C SER A 119 -5.22 -13.56 -2.42
N ALA A 120 -5.12 -12.70 -1.39
CA ALA A 120 -4.48 -13.01 -0.12
C ALA A 120 -5.22 -12.36 1.04
N LEU A 121 -5.20 -13.03 2.20
CA LEU A 121 -5.70 -12.53 3.49
C LEU A 121 -4.61 -12.74 4.53
N ALA A 122 -4.38 -11.74 5.40
CA ALA A 122 -3.41 -11.85 6.49
C ALA A 122 -3.88 -11.22 7.79
N LEU A 123 -3.42 -11.80 8.90
CA LEU A 123 -3.41 -11.21 10.24
C LEU A 123 -1.97 -10.79 10.56
N ILE A 124 -1.83 -9.62 11.16
CA ILE A 124 -0.53 -8.95 11.34
C ILE A 124 -0.38 -8.50 12.79
N ARG A 125 0.84 -8.62 13.32
CA ARG A 125 1.28 -7.98 14.55
C ARG A 125 2.41 -7.01 14.22
N PHE A 126 2.23 -5.76 14.59
CA PHE A 126 3.27 -4.74 14.45
C PHE A 126 4.27 -4.81 15.62
N ALA A 127 5.47 -4.28 15.43
CA ALA A 127 6.49 -4.18 16.48
C ALA A 127 6.01 -3.37 17.70
N SER A 128 5.09 -2.42 17.50
CA SER A 128 4.44 -1.66 18.57
C SER A 128 3.48 -2.49 19.43
N GLY A 129 3.15 -3.73 19.05
CA GLY A 129 2.11 -4.57 19.63
C GLY A 129 0.72 -4.36 19.05
N ALA A 130 0.53 -3.35 18.20
CA ALA A 130 -0.72 -3.15 17.46
C ALA A 130 -1.04 -4.35 16.56
N GLN A 131 -2.34 -4.54 16.26
CA GLN A 131 -2.80 -5.63 15.40
C GLN A 131 -3.23 -5.11 14.04
N GLY A 132 -3.15 -5.96 13.01
CA GLY A 132 -3.61 -5.62 11.67
C GLY A 132 -4.34 -6.74 10.97
N SER A 133 -5.24 -6.37 10.06
CA SER A 133 -5.78 -7.25 9.03
C SER A 133 -5.50 -6.66 7.65
N PHE A 134 -5.18 -7.56 6.72
CA PHE A 134 -4.84 -7.23 5.35
C PHE A 134 -5.62 -8.14 4.40
N ALA A 135 -6.12 -7.57 3.32
CA ALA A 135 -6.72 -8.31 2.22
C ALA A 135 -6.31 -7.71 0.88
N THR A 136 -6.12 -8.55 -0.12
CA THR A 136 -5.95 -8.10 -1.50
C THR A 136 -6.56 -9.09 -2.48
N SER A 137 -7.13 -8.59 -3.58
CA SER A 137 -7.70 -9.42 -4.63
C SER A 137 -7.69 -8.71 -5.98
N ARG A 138 -7.25 -9.41 -7.03
CA ARG A 138 -7.38 -8.95 -8.43
C ARG A 138 -8.62 -9.50 -9.14
N VAL A 139 -9.50 -10.21 -8.39
CA VAL A 139 -10.72 -10.85 -8.90
C VAL A 139 -11.98 -10.42 -8.15
N ALA A 140 -11.92 -9.34 -7.39
CA ALA A 140 -13.02 -8.80 -6.59
C ALA A 140 -14.03 -8.05 -7.48
N ARG A 141 -14.95 -8.78 -8.13
CA ARG A 141 -15.90 -8.22 -9.09
C ARG A 141 -16.60 -6.97 -8.59
N GLY A 142 -16.55 -5.91 -9.42
CA GLY A 142 -17.19 -4.61 -9.16
C GLY A 142 -16.31 -3.62 -8.40
N ARG A 143 -15.12 -4.01 -7.91
CA ARG A 143 -14.17 -3.11 -7.28
C ARG A 143 -13.18 -2.54 -8.29
N LYS A 144 -12.91 -1.22 -8.15
CA LYS A 144 -12.06 -0.45 -9.07
C LYS A 144 -11.07 0.37 -8.26
N CYS A 145 -9.83 -0.12 -8.13
CA CYS A 145 -8.80 0.53 -7.33
C CYS A 145 -9.24 0.81 -5.88
N ARG A 146 -9.90 -0.16 -5.24
CA ARG A 146 -10.36 -0.04 -3.85
C ARG A 146 -9.19 -0.29 -2.89
N LEU A 147 -8.29 0.67 -2.77
CA LEU A 147 -7.33 0.73 -1.69
C LEU A 147 -7.99 1.46 -0.52
N GLN A 148 -8.47 0.71 0.45
CA GLN A 148 -9.16 1.23 1.62
C GLN A 148 -8.42 0.81 2.89
N TRP A 149 -8.35 1.71 3.87
CA TRP A 149 -7.77 1.39 5.16
C TRP A 149 -8.41 2.19 6.30
N GLU A 150 -8.35 1.59 7.49
CA GLU A 150 -8.75 2.18 8.76
C GLU A 150 -7.63 2.04 9.77
N ILE A 151 -7.41 3.09 10.58
CA ILE A 151 -6.51 3.07 11.74
C ILE A 151 -7.34 3.41 12.97
N HIS A 152 -7.39 2.47 13.90
CA HIS A 152 -8.00 2.68 15.20
C HIS A 152 -6.92 3.03 16.22
N GLY A 153 -6.98 4.24 16.76
CA GLY A 153 -6.11 4.70 17.82
C GLY A 153 -6.79 4.74 19.18
N SER A 154 -6.03 5.00 20.24
CA SER A 154 -6.55 5.07 21.61
C SER A 154 -7.49 6.27 21.85
N ASN A 155 -7.50 7.27 20.94
CA ASN A 155 -8.29 8.49 21.06
C ASN A 155 -9.01 8.89 19.76
N GLY A 156 -9.09 8.01 18.77
CA GLY A 156 -9.77 8.33 17.53
C GLY A 156 -9.52 7.30 16.43
N THR A 157 -10.09 7.55 15.26
CA THR A 157 -10.03 6.65 14.10
C THR A 157 -9.88 7.45 12.82
N LEU A 158 -9.09 6.95 11.88
CA LEU A 158 -8.99 7.46 10.51
C LEU A 158 -9.50 6.41 9.54
N VAL A 159 -10.25 6.83 8.52
CA VAL A 159 -10.73 5.96 7.44
C VAL A 159 -10.47 6.63 6.10
N PHE A 160 -9.90 5.88 5.18
CA PHE A 160 -9.63 6.31 3.80
C PHE A 160 -10.15 5.28 2.81
N ASP A 161 -10.65 5.76 1.68
CA ASP A 161 -11.08 4.95 0.54
C ASP A 161 -10.61 5.60 -0.76
N GLN A 162 -9.78 4.90 -1.53
CA GLN A 162 -9.24 5.38 -2.80
C GLN A 162 -10.33 5.58 -3.87
N GLU A 163 -11.46 4.87 -3.81
CA GLU A 163 -12.60 5.12 -4.71
C GLU A 163 -13.20 6.53 -4.46
N ASN A 164 -12.87 7.17 -3.29
CA ASN A 164 -13.17 8.55 -2.89
C ASN A 164 -11.91 9.28 -2.46
N MET A 165 -10.86 9.25 -3.27
CA MET A 165 -9.47 9.59 -2.93
C MET A 165 -9.22 11.00 -2.37
N ASN A 166 -10.18 11.93 -2.49
CA ASN A 166 -10.06 13.30 -2.00
C ASN A 166 -10.75 13.52 -0.65
N GLU A 167 -11.02 12.44 0.08
CA GLU A 167 -11.69 12.46 1.37
C GLU A 167 -10.91 11.69 2.42
N LEU A 168 -10.91 12.19 3.64
CA LEU A 168 -10.45 11.48 4.83
C LEU A 168 -11.53 11.58 5.90
N TRP A 169 -11.95 10.45 6.44
CA TRP A 169 -12.90 10.40 7.56
C TRP A 169 -12.14 10.32 8.87
N VAL A 170 -12.44 11.22 9.78
CA VAL A 170 -11.74 11.38 11.05
C VAL A 170 -12.74 11.34 12.20
N HIS A 171 -12.49 10.50 13.19
CA HIS A 171 -13.12 10.54 14.50
C HIS A 171 -12.07 10.93 15.53
N ARG A 172 -12.38 11.90 16.40
CA ARG A 172 -11.55 12.27 17.55
C ARG A 172 -12.29 11.89 18.83
N GLY A 173 -11.55 11.68 19.91
CA GLY A 173 -12.17 11.41 21.21
C GLY A 173 -13.14 12.52 21.60
N GLY A 174 -14.37 12.12 21.94
CA GLY A 174 -15.47 13.04 22.25
C GLY A 174 -16.40 13.39 21.09
N ASP A 175 -16.04 13.07 19.84
CA ASP A 175 -16.93 13.27 18.69
C ASP A 175 -18.10 12.29 18.74
N ALA A 176 -19.30 12.71 18.28
CA ALA A 176 -20.47 11.85 18.18
C ALA A 176 -20.40 10.83 17.04
N GLY A 177 -19.47 11.01 16.09
CA GLY A 177 -19.27 10.17 14.91
C GLY A 177 -18.13 10.67 14.04
N PHE A 178 -18.01 10.12 12.84
CA PHE A 178 -16.98 10.57 11.91
C PHE A 178 -17.28 11.93 11.28
N THR A 179 -16.24 12.75 11.16
CA THR A 179 -16.25 13.97 10.33
C THR A 179 -15.56 13.69 9.01
N ARG A 180 -16.19 14.03 7.89
CA ARG A 180 -15.62 13.97 6.56
C ARG A 180 -14.78 15.21 6.29
N HIS A 181 -13.51 15.05 6.02
CA HIS A 181 -12.60 16.10 5.61
C HIS A 181 -12.32 15.98 4.11
N LEU A 182 -12.63 17.01 3.34
CA LEU A 182 -12.20 17.11 1.96
C LEU A 182 -10.74 17.57 1.93
N THR A 183 -9.93 16.99 1.06
CA THR A 183 -8.57 17.47 0.84
C THR A 183 -8.58 18.82 0.14
N GLY A 184 -7.62 19.66 0.46
CA GLY A 184 -7.55 21.03 -0.03
C GLY A 184 -6.11 21.59 -0.02
N PRO A 185 -5.96 22.91 -0.28
CA PRO A 185 -4.66 23.56 -0.39
C PRO A 185 -3.76 23.49 0.84
N GLU A 186 -4.30 23.15 2.00
CA GLU A 186 -3.56 22.94 3.25
C GLU A 186 -2.75 21.63 3.27
N GLN A 187 -3.12 20.65 2.43
CA GLN A 187 -2.32 19.44 2.27
C GLN A 187 -1.15 19.69 1.31
N PRO A 188 0.00 19.02 1.54
CA PRO A 188 1.17 19.14 0.67
C PRO A 188 0.80 18.90 -0.80
N ASP A 189 1.34 19.74 -1.67
CA ASP A 189 1.25 19.67 -3.13
C ASP A 189 -0.15 19.93 -3.75
N PHE A 190 -1.22 19.92 -2.97
CA PHE A 190 -2.59 20.09 -3.49
C PHE A 190 -2.75 21.41 -4.26
N ALA A 191 -2.28 22.52 -3.69
CA ALA A 191 -2.39 23.87 -4.27
C ALA A 191 -1.65 24.03 -5.61
N ALA A 192 -0.70 23.14 -5.92
CA ALA A 192 0.00 23.18 -7.23
C ALA A 192 -0.89 22.72 -8.39
N PHE A 193 -1.96 22.00 -8.09
CA PHE A 193 -2.87 21.41 -9.09
C PHE A 193 -4.30 21.90 -8.95
N CYS A 194 -4.74 22.16 -7.73
CA CYS A 194 -6.14 22.44 -7.41
C CYS A 194 -6.26 23.66 -6.51
N PRO A 195 -7.16 24.64 -6.84
CA PRO A 195 -7.25 25.91 -6.13
C PRO A 195 -7.99 25.85 -4.79
N ALA A 196 -8.86 24.83 -4.59
CA ALA A 196 -9.73 24.74 -3.42
C ALA A 196 -10.22 23.31 -3.17
N PRO A 197 -10.70 22.98 -1.95
CA PRO A 197 -11.37 21.71 -1.67
C PRO A 197 -12.54 21.45 -2.63
N GLY A 198 -12.79 20.18 -2.95
CA GLY A 198 -13.81 19.77 -3.90
C GLY A 198 -13.33 19.74 -5.36
N HIS A 199 -12.11 20.21 -5.65
CA HIS A 199 -11.42 19.96 -6.91
C HIS A 199 -10.63 18.64 -6.76
N GLY A 200 -10.61 17.83 -7.83
CA GLY A 200 -10.03 16.50 -7.76
C GLY A 200 -8.50 16.51 -7.93
N PHE A 201 -7.77 16.10 -6.91
CA PHE A 201 -6.37 15.69 -7.03
C PHE A 201 -6.36 14.19 -7.35
N GLY A 202 -5.80 13.79 -8.51
CA GLY A 202 -5.99 12.46 -9.05
C GLY A 202 -4.73 11.59 -9.06
N PHE A 203 -4.85 10.44 -9.71
CA PHE A 203 -3.75 9.47 -9.86
C PHE A 203 -2.55 10.06 -10.63
N ASN A 204 -2.81 10.85 -11.67
CA ASN A 204 -1.75 11.45 -12.49
C ASN A 204 -0.97 12.52 -11.71
N GLU A 205 -1.63 13.32 -10.89
CA GLU A 205 -1.00 14.31 -10.04
C GLU A 205 -0.04 13.66 -9.04
N GLN A 206 -0.43 12.52 -8.45
CA GLN A 206 0.46 11.72 -7.58
C GLN A 206 1.74 11.29 -8.31
N LYS A 207 1.64 10.87 -9.57
CA LYS A 207 2.80 10.52 -10.41
C LYS A 207 3.68 11.73 -10.74
N VAL A 208 3.08 12.89 -10.99
CA VAL A 208 3.83 14.14 -11.23
C VAL A 208 4.59 14.55 -9.98
N VAL A 209 3.98 14.47 -8.80
CA VAL A 209 4.64 14.73 -7.51
C VAL A 209 5.80 13.76 -7.29
N GLU A 210 5.61 12.48 -7.56
CA GLU A 210 6.65 11.45 -7.42
C GLU A 210 7.85 11.74 -8.33
N CYS A 211 7.61 12.08 -9.61
CA CYS A 211 8.67 12.48 -10.54
C CYS A 211 9.40 13.75 -10.10
N ARG A 212 8.67 14.75 -9.59
CA ARG A 212 9.27 15.98 -9.03
C ARG A 212 10.17 15.64 -7.85
N ASP A 213 9.73 14.79 -6.94
CA ASP A 213 10.51 14.40 -5.76
C ASP A 213 11.80 13.69 -6.17
N LEU A 214 11.73 12.79 -7.17
CA LEU A 214 12.91 12.16 -7.75
C LEU A 214 13.92 13.18 -8.33
N ILE A 215 13.42 14.15 -9.11
CA ILE A 215 14.27 15.19 -9.70
C ILE A 215 14.95 16.03 -8.61
N ARG A 216 14.20 16.43 -7.57
CA ARG A 216 14.74 17.18 -6.44
C ARG A 216 15.82 16.41 -5.68
N ALA A 217 15.62 15.11 -5.50
CA ALA A 217 16.62 14.26 -4.86
C ALA A 217 17.89 14.13 -5.71
N ILE A 218 17.77 13.96 -7.03
CA ILE A 218 18.92 13.96 -7.96
C ILE A 218 19.68 15.30 -7.91
N GLN A 219 18.97 16.42 -7.74
CA GLN A 219 19.55 17.75 -7.59
C GLN A 219 20.12 18.02 -6.17
N GLY A 220 19.93 17.10 -5.22
CA GLY A 220 20.36 17.26 -3.84
C GLY A 220 19.57 18.32 -3.04
N THR A 221 18.38 18.73 -3.51
CA THR A 221 17.57 19.78 -2.88
C THR A 221 16.54 19.26 -1.87
N ALA A 222 16.16 17.99 -1.96
CA ALA A 222 15.28 17.32 -1.00
C ALA A 222 15.44 15.78 -1.10
N PRO A 223 15.26 15.03 -0.02
CA PRO A 223 15.21 13.57 -0.09
C PRO A 223 13.95 13.11 -0.84
N CYS A 224 14.00 11.90 -1.44
CA CYS A 224 12.81 11.20 -1.91
C CYS A 224 12.76 9.79 -1.32
N GLY A 225 11.59 9.18 -1.40
CA GLY A 225 11.34 7.81 -0.94
C GLY A 225 9.91 7.36 -1.31
N PRO A 226 9.61 6.07 -1.14
CA PRO A 226 10.48 5.04 -0.58
C PRO A 226 11.60 4.62 -1.54
N ASP A 227 12.76 4.35 -0.98
CA ASP A 227 13.96 3.86 -1.69
C ASP A 227 13.97 2.34 -1.81
N PHE A 228 15.08 1.77 -2.33
CA PHE A 228 15.21 0.31 -2.47
C PHE A 228 15.35 -0.44 -1.14
N ALA A 229 15.81 0.21 -0.06
CA ALA A 229 15.84 -0.41 1.26
C ALA A 229 14.43 -0.53 1.85
N ALA A 230 13.63 0.53 1.76
CA ALA A 230 12.21 0.49 2.10
C ALA A 230 11.45 -0.52 1.24
N GLY A 231 11.77 -0.59 -0.05
CA GLY A 231 11.22 -1.60 -0.96
C GLY A 231 11.53 -3.02 -0.55
N LEU A 232 12.75 -3.31 -0.14
CA LEU A 232 13.13 -4.63 0.38
C LEU A 232 12.30 -5.01 1.60
N THR A 233 12.01 -4.06 2.49
CA THR A 233 11.13 -4.30 3.65
C THR A 233 9.72 -4.69 3.20
N ILE A 234 9.16 -3.98 2.22
CA ILE A 234 7.83 -4.29 1.66
C ILE A 234 7.83 -5.68 0.99
N GLU A 235 8.85 -5.98 0.17
CA GLU A 235 9.01 -7.27 -0.48
C GLU A 235 9.10 -8.43 0.53
N ARG A 236 9.85 -8.28 1.62
CA ARG A 236 9.92 -9.29 2.70
C ARG A 236 8.55 -9.56 3.31
N ILE A 237 7.72 -8.55 3.50
CA ILE A 237 6.38 -8.70 4.07
C ILE A 237 5.47 -9.46 3.10
N ILE A 238 5.41 -9.08 1.81
CA ILE A 238 4.55 -9.77 0.84
C ILE A 238 5.02 -11.20 0.55
N HIS A 239 6.33 -11.46 0.53
CA HIS A 239 6.86 -12.81 0.41
C HIS A 239 6.59 -13.67 1.64
N ALA A 240 6.64 -13.09 2.86
CA ALA A 240 6.23 -13.78 4.07
C ALA A 240 4.73 -14.13 4.02
N MET A 241 3.87 -13.25 3.48
CA MET A 241 2.46 -13.57 3.25
C MET A 241 2.30 -14.72 2.26
N ALA A 242 3.01 -14.70 1.13
CA ALA A 242 2.94 -15.72 0.09
C ALA A 242 3.36 -17.11 0.59
N THR A 243 4.32 -17.16 1.52
CA THR A 243 4.90 -18.41 2.04
C THR A 243 4.30 -18.89 3.37
N SER A 244 3.51 -18.07 4.05
CA SER A 244 2.91 -18.37 5.38
C SER A 244 2.05 -19.63 5.37
N ASN A 245 1.21 -19.81 4.36
CA ASN A 245 0.30 -20.95 4.24
C ASN A 245 -0.46 -21.24 5.55
N GLY A 246 -1.00 -20.19 6.18
CA GLY A 246 -1.75 -20.27 7.43
C GLY A 246 -0.90 -20.46 8.70
N ARG A 247 0.43 -20.38 8.60
CA ARG A 247 1.34 -20.50 9.73
C ARG A 247 1.94 -19.15 10.09
N PRO A 248 2.22 -18.88 11.38
CA PRO A 248 2.93 -17.67 11.80
C PRO A 248 4.32 -17.58 11.15
N VAL A 249 4.65 -16.38 10.67
CA VAL A 249 5.97 -16.02 10.15
C VAL A 249 6.45 -14.79 10.93
N THR A 250 7.58 -14.93 11.62
CA THR A 250 8.25 -13.80 12.28
C THR A 250 9.11 -13.06 11.26
N LEU A 251 9.03 -11.75 11.26
CA LEU A 251 9.85 -10.86 10.46
C LEU A 251 10.92 -10.24 11.38
N GLU A 252 12.18 -10.40 11.00
CA GLU A 252 13.25 -9.67 11.69
C GLU A 252 13.07 -8.18 11.41
N ALA A 253 13.10 -7.37 12.48
CA ALA A 253 13.14 -5.93 12.34
C ALA A 253 14.36 -5.59 11.46
N ALA A 254 14.18 -4.79 10.41
CA ALA A 254 15.33 -4.23 9.72
C ALA A 254 16.20 -3.56 10.80
N HIS A 255 17.46 -3.97 10.93
CA HIS A 255 18.39 -3.26 11.78
C HIS A 255 18.45 -1.83 11.25
N GLU A 256 17.92 -0.88 12.01
CA GLU A 256 18.32 0.51 11.89
C GLU A 256 19.78 0.54 12.34
N ASP A 257 20.71 0.42 11.40
CA ASP A 257 22.09 0.80 11.65
C ASP A 257 22.08 2.31 11.96
N ALA A 258 22.44 2.61 13.20
CA ALA A 258 22.47 3.93 13.81
C ALA A 258 23.43 4.91 13.11
#